data_1e57ceb928fc5cd1b531b5b1cba92680
#
_entry.id   1e57ceb928fc5cd1b531b5b1cba92680
#
_cell.length_a   1.000
_cell.length_b   1.000
_cell.length_c   1.000
_cell.angle_alpha   90.00
_cell.angle_beta   90.00
_cell.angle_gamma   90.00
#
_symmetry.space_group_name_H-M   'P 1'
#
loop_
_entity.id
_entity.type
_entity.pdbx_description
1 polymer ?
#
loop_
_entity_poly.entity_id
_entity_poly.type
_entity_poly.pdbx_seq_one_letter_code
_entity_poly.pdbx_strand_id
1 'polypeptide(L)'
;AMASQSSGPSTNILGLVNSTIELPTMPEVLVKLNEVMGRADASAADVAKVVGADPAVATNVLRIVNSAYYGLQVRVSSVSLAISVMGFNMTKKVALKAAVFSAFGKRREKIQHFDPLAFWKHAVFTGVAARTLAGASSVFADMHPEDAYIAGLLHDIGKIILMEKAAPRYLAMLRKSVQQGRPETEVEGEDLGFTHADVGSVLAIKWSLPEDL
;
A
#
# COMPACT_ATOMS: atom_id res chain seq x y z
N ALA A 1 7.19 -24.80 16.58
CA ALA A 1 5.98 -24.03 16.23
C ALA A 1 5.91 -22.81 17.15
N MET A 2 6.46 -21.69 16.71
CA MET A 2 6.21 -20.39 17.34
C MET A 2 5.45 -19.56 16.31
N ALA A 3 4.15 -19.49 16.46
CA ALA A 3 3.33 -18.55 15.73
C ALA A 3 3.73 -17.14 16.17
N SER A 4 4.40 -16.41 15.27
CA SER A 4 4.60 -14.99 15.39
C SER A 4 3.22 -14.36 15.31
N GLN A 5 2.63 -13.99 16.43
CA GLN A 5 1.50 -13.08 16.46
C GLN A 5 1.99 -11.76 15.87
N SER A 6 1.49 -11.40 14.70
CA SER A 6 1.60 -10.06 14.17
C SER A 6 0.77 -9.16 15.08
N SER A 7 1.38 -8.65 16.15
CA SER A 7 0.76 -7.64 17.00
C SER A 7 0.67 -6.35 16.18
N GLY A 8 -0.53 -5.99 15.77
CA GLY A 8 -0.80 -4.63 15.30
C GLY A 8 -0.31 -3.59 16.30
N PRO A 9 -0.18 -2.32 15.90
CA PRO A 9 0.33 -1.27 16.77
C PRO A 9 -0.45 -1.25 18.10
N SER A 10 0.29 -1.14 19.20
CA SER A 10 -0.34 -1.09 20.52
C SER A 10 -1.32 0.10 20.59
N THR A 11 -2.35 0.01 21.41
CA THR A 11 -3.36 1.09 21.60
C THR A 11 -2.70 2.43 21.91
N ASN A 12 -1.53 2.42 22.56
CA ASN A 12 -0.74 3.61 22.85
C ASN A 12 -0.15 4.23 21.58
N ILE A 13 0.40 3.42 20.66
CA ILE A 13 0.97 3.89 19.38
C ILE A 13 -0.13 4.47 18.49
N LEU A 14 -1.29 3.81 18.40
CA LEU A 14 -2.45 4.33 17.66
C LEU A 14 -2.84 5.74 18.15
N GLY A 15 -2.94 5.92 19.48
CA GLY A 15 -3.24 7.22 20.09
C GLY A 15 -2.16 8.25 19.79
N LEU A 16 -0.89 7.88 19.90
CA LEU A 16 0.24 8.78 19.71
C LEU A 16 0.35 9.23 18.24
N VAL A 17 0.25 8.32 17.28
CA VAL A 17 0.28 8.65 15.85
C VAL A 17 -0.89 9.57 15.50
N ASN A 18 -2.11 9.24 15.91
CA ASN A 18 -3.29 10.05 15.59
C ASN A 18 -3.27 11.44 16.24
N SER A 19 -2.64 11.59 17.41
CA SER A 19 -2.50 12.90 18.07
C SER A 19 -1.38 13.77 17.47
N THR A 20 -0.39 13.12 16.83
CA THR A 20 0.80 13.80 16.31
C THR A 20 0.70 14.08 14.81
N ILE A 21 0.10 13.15 14.04
CA ILE A 21 0.04 13.19 12.58
C ILE A 21 -1.41 13.10 12.11
N GLU A 22 -1.84 14.09 11.32
CA GLU A 22 -3.13 14.02 10.64
C GLU A 22 -3.02 13.06 9.45
N LEU A 23 -3.52 11.84 9.64
CA LEU A 23 -3.52 10.83 8.58
C LEU A 23 -4.52 11.18 7.47
N PRO A 24 -4.16 10.96 6.19
CA PRO A 24 -5.03 11.24 5.07
C PRO A 24 -6.34 10.43 5.15
N THR A 25 -7.41 11.05 4.67
CA THR A 25 -8.70 10.35 4.51
C THR A 25 -8.58 9.28 3.42
N MET A 26 -9.34 8.20 3.60
CA MET A 26 -9.40 7.15 2.59
C MET A 26 -9.95 7.72 1.28
N PRO A 27 -9.30 7.47 0.14
CA PRO A 27 -9.84 7.82 -1.18
C PRO A 27 -11.23 7.19 -1.39
N GLU A 28 -12.16 7.96 -1.98
CA GLU A 28 -13.54 7.52 -2.18
C GLU A 28 -13.65 6.18 -2.92
N VAL A 29 -12.76 5.95 -3.88
CA VAL A 29 -12.71 4.67 -4.61
C VAL A 29 -12.37 3.49 -3.70
N LEU A 30 -11.49 3.67 -2.71
CA LEU A 30 -11.16 2.62 -1.73
C LEU A 30 -12.31 2.40 -0.75
N VAL A 31 -13.00 3.46 -0.31
CA VAL A 31 -14.21 3.33 0.52
C VAL A 31 -15.23 2.46 -0.19
N LYS A 32 -15.57 2.81 -1.43
CA LYS A 32 -16.54 2.05 -2.24
C LYS A 32 -16.09 0.63 -2.56
N LEU A 33 -14.78 0.42 -2.81
CA LEU A 33 -14.24 -0.92 -3.00
C LEU A 33 -14.41 -1.77 -1.73
N ASN A 34 -14.09 -1.24 -0.56
CA ASN A 34 -14.25 -1.96 0.71
C ASN A 34 -15.72 -2.29 1.00
N GLU A 35 -16.65 -1.36 0.73
CA GLU A 35 -18.09 -1.60 0.86
C GLU A 35 -18.56 -2.76 -0.04
N VAL A 36 -18.20 -2.72 -1.32
CA VAL A 36 -18.51 -3.82 -2.26
C VAL A 36 -17.88 -5.13 -1.80
N MET A 37 -16.65 -5.06 -1.30
CA MET A 37 -15.90 -6.24 -0.88
C MET A 37 -16.44 -6.89 0.39
N GLY A 38 -17.05 -6.13 1.28
CA GLY A 38 -17.70 -6.62 2.50
C GLY A 38 -19.06 -7.28 2.24
N ARG A 39 -19.62 -7.18 1.03
CA ARG A 39 -20.92 -7.75 0.69
C ARG A 39 -20.76 -9.19 0.23
N ALA A 40 -21.57 -10.09 0.81
CA ALA A 40 -21.62 -11.50 0.41
C ALA A 40 -22.17 -11.71 -1.01
N ASP A 41 -22.99 -10.78 -1.50
CA ASP A 41 -23.65 -10.78 -2.82
C ASP A 41 -22.89 -9.96 -3.87
N ALA A 42 -21.68 -9.49 -3.56
CA ALA A 42 -20.89 -8.63 -4.44
C ALA A 42 -20.60 -9.32 -5.79
N SER A 43 -20.90 -8.60 -6.85
CA SER A 43 -20.70 -9.07 -8.22
C SER A 43 -19.49 -8.44 -8.90
N ALA A 44 -19.03 -9.06 -9.97
CA ALA A 44 -18.03 -8.49 -10.87
C ALA A 44 -18.46 -7.11 -11.43
N ALA A 45 -19.77 -6.93 -11.68
CA ALA A 45 -20.31 -5.67 -12.17
C ALA A 45 -20.21 -4.55 -11.13
N ASP A 46 -20.33 -4.85 -9.84
CA ASP A 46 -20.19 -3.87 -8.76
C ASP A 46 -18.76 -3.33 -8.69
N VAL A 47 -17.76 -4.23 -8.75
CA VAL A 47 -16.33 -3.82 -8.79
C VAL A 47 -16.04 -3.02 -10.05
N ALA A 48 -16.54 -3.46 -11.21
CA ALA A 48 -16.34 -2.74 -12.47
C ALA A 48 -16.92 -1.33 -12.43
N LYS A 49 -18.09 -1.16 -11.81
CA LYS A 49 -18.75 0.15 -11.62
C LYS A 49 -17.93 1.07 -10.73
N VAL A 50 -17.44 0.56 -9.59
CA VAL A 50 -16.63 1.35 -8.65
C VAL A 50 -15.31 1.78 -9.28
N VAL A 51 -14.58 0.84 -9.87
CA VAL A 51 -13.29 1.11 -10.52
C VAL A 51 -13.47 2.02 -11.74
N GLY A 52 -14.52 1.79 -12.52
CA GLY A 52 -14.84 2.59 -13.71
C GLY A 52 -15.24 4.04 -13.41
N ALA A 53 -15.70 4.32 -12.20
CA ALA A 53 -16.06 5.68 -11.77
C ALA A 53 -14.82 6.58 -11.57
N ASP A 54 -13.62 6.01 -11.36
CA ASP A 54 -12.36 6.76 -11.29
C ASP A 54 -11.47 6.43 -12.51
N PRO A 55 -11.37 7.34 -13.50
CA PRO A 55 -10.59 7.10 -14.73
C PRO A 55 -9.10 6.82 -14.47
N ALA A 56 -8.53 7.40 -13.42
CA ALA A 56 -7.13 7.18 -13.08
C ALA A 56 -6.91 5.77 -12.52
N VAL A 57 -7.80 5.32 -11.65
CA VAL A 57 -7.77 3.95 -11.12
C VAL A 57 -8.05 2.95 -12.23
N ALA A 58 -9.08 3.16 -13.05
CA ALA A 58 -9.40 2.29 -14.19
C ALA A 58 -8.22 2.15 -15.16
N THR A 59 -7.58 3.26 -15.52
CA THR A 59 -6.37 3.25 -16.38
C THR A 59 -5.23 2.48 -15.74
N ASN A 60 -4.98 2.66 -14.46
CA ASN A 60 -3.93 1.94 -13.75
C ASN A 60 -4.24 0.44 -13.63
N VAL A 61 -5.50 0.07 -13.36
CA VAL A 61 -5.94 -1.34 -13.39
C VAL A 61 -5.62 -1.96 -14.74
N LEU A 62 -6.05 -1.33 -15.85
CA LEU A 62 -5.81 -1.85 -17.18
C LEU A 62 -4.31 -1.94 -17.52
N ARG A 63 -3.51 -0.98 -17.07
CA ARG A 63 -2.05 -1.01 -17.24
C ARG A 63 -1.41 -2.19 -16.51
N ILE A 64 -1.79 -2.41 -15.25
CA ILE A 64 -1.29 -3.51 -14.42
C ILE A 64 -1.69 -4.85 -15.04
N VAL A 65 -2.96 -5.03 -15.38
CA VAL A 65 -3.50 -6.27 -15.96
C VAL A 65 -2.83 -6.61 -17.30
N ASN A 66 -2.57 -5.63 -18.14
CA ASN A 66 -1.91 -5.82 -19.45
C ASN A 66 -0.38 -5.87 -19.35
N SER A 67 0.18 -5.85 -18.15
CA SER A 67 1.63 -5.99 -17.99
C SER A 67 2.10 -7.41 -18.35
N ALA A 68 3.34 -7.54 -18.75
CA ALA A 68 3.95 -8.84 -19.08
C ALA A 68 3.89 -9.84 -17.92
N TYR A 69 3.74 -9.36 -16.70
CA TYR A 69 3.62 -10.19 -15.50
C TYR A 69 2.41 -11.14 -15.55
N TYR A 70 1.26 -10.65 -16.03
CA TYR A 70 0.05 -11.48 -16.09
C TYR A 70 0.01 -12.38 -17.33
N GLY A 71 0.88 -12.15 -18.31
CA GLY A 71 1.07 -13.01 -19.48
C GLY A 71 -0.20 -13.25 -20.29
N LEU A 72 -1.14 -12.31 -20.26
CA LEU A 72 -2.43 -12.50 -20.92
C LEU A 72 -2.26 -12.53 -22.43
N GLN A 73 -2.86 -13.51 -23.08
CA GLN A 73 -2.85 -13.67 -24.55
C GLN A 73 -3.72 -12.62 -25.25
N VAL A 74 -4.67 -12.02 -24.53
CA VAL A 74 -5.61 -11.04 -25.04
C VAL A 74 -5.43 -9.73 -24.30
N ARG A 75 -5.42 -8.63 -25.07
CA ARG A 75 -5.38 -7.29 -24.48
C ARG A 75 -6.70 -6.97 -23.78
N VAL A 76 -6.62 -6.69 -22.49
CA VAL A 76 -7.78 -6.32 -21.66
C VAL A 76 -8.08 -4.84 -21.86
N SER A 77 -9.27 -4.53 -22.35
CA SER A 77 -9.72 -3.17 -22.68
C SER A 77 -10.73 -2.57 -21.70
N SER A 78 -11.25 -3.39 -20.77
CA SER A 78 -12.21 -2.93 -19.76
C SER A 78 -12.00 -3.63 -18.43
N VAL A 79 -12.47 -3.00 -17.34
CA VAL A 79 -12.43 -3.60 -16.00
C VAL A 79 -13.29 -4.87 -15.95
N SER A 80 -14.44 -4.87 -16.63
CA SER A 80 -15.29 -6.07 -16.71
C SER A 80 -14.55 -7.23 -17.37
N LEU A 81 -13.80 -6.98 -18.43
CA LEU A 81 -12.99 -8.01 -19.08
C LEU A 81 -11.83 -8.46 -18.16
N ALA A 82 -11.21 -7.52 -17.41
CA ALA A 82 -10.22 -7.87 -16.41
C ALA A 82 -10.77 -8.88 -15.39
N ILE A 83 -11.97 -8.64 -14.90
CA ILE A 83 -12.63 -9.55 -13.94
C ILE A 83 -12.91 -10.91 -14.58
N SER A 84 -13.38 -10.93 -15.82
CA SER A 84 -13.65 -12.18 -16.54
C SER A 84 -12.41 -13.04 -16.77
N VAL A 85 -11.25 -12.40 -17.00
CA VAL A 85 -9.98 -13.09 -17.29
C VAL A 85 -9.23 -13.48 -16.02
N MET A 86 -9.17 -12.58 -15.03
CA MET A 86 -8.36 -12.76 -13.82
C MET A 86 -9.16 -13.24 -12.61
N GLY A 87 -10.47 -13.17 -12.69
CA GLY A 87 -11.36 -13.42 -11.58
C GLY A 87 -11.56 -12.21 -10.65
N PHE A 88 -12.57 -12.31 -9.82
CA PHE A 88 -13.01 -11.24 -8.92
C PHE A 88 -11.92 -10.83 -7.91
N ASN A 89 -11.37 -11.81 -7.16
CA ASN A 89 -10.41 -11.55 -6.09
C ASN A 89 -9.10 -10.92 -6.61
N MET A 90 -8.60 -11.40 -7.75
CA MET A 90 -7.38 -10.84 -8.34
C MET A 90 -7.60 -9.42 -8.84
N THR A 91 -8.72 -9.15 -9.51
CA THR A 91 -9.04 -7.79 -9.97
C THR A 91 -9.20 -6.81 -8.81
N LYS A 92 -9.77 -7.25 -7.69
CA LYS A 92 -9.86 -6.51 -6.43
C LYS A 92 -8.47 -6.10 -5.93
N LYS A 93 -7.51 -7.04 -5.85
CA LYS A 93 -6.13 -6.76 -5.43
C LYS A 93 -5.44 -5.77 -6.37
N VAL A 94 -5.65 -5.90 -7.68
CA VAL A 94 -5.14 -4.95 -8.67
C VAL A 94 -5.79 -3.58 -8.53
N ALA A 95 -7.09 -3.51 -8.26
CA ALA A 95 -7.79 -2.25 -8.03
C ALA A 95 -7.29 -1.53 -6.77
N LEU A 96 -7.03 -2.27 -5.69
CA LEU A 96 -6.43 -1.71 -4.47
C LEU A 96 -5.06 -1.09 -4.76
N LYS A 97 -4.16 -1.82 -5.47
CA LYS A 97 -2.86 -1.28 -5.90
C LYS A 97 -3.01 0.01 -6.71
N ALA A 98 -3.92 -0.01 -7.69
CA ALA A 98 -4.16 1.13 -8.56
C ALA A 98 -4.69 2.34 -7.79
N ALA A 99 -5.57 2.13 -6.81
CA ALA A 99 -6.14 3.19 -5.97
C ALA A 99 -5.08 3.81 -5.05
N VAL A 100 -4.22 2.99 -4.44
CA VAL A 100 -3.08 3.48 -3.63
C VAL A 100 -2.12 4.31 -4.49
N PHE A 101 -1.72 3.81 -5.66
CA PHE A 101 -0.90 4.59 -6.58
C PHE A 101 -1.58 5.90 -7.03
N SER A 102 -2.88 5.90 -7.24
CA SER A 102 -3.63 7.11 -7.59
C SER A 102 -3.65 8.12 -6.44
N ALA A 103 -3.83 7.64 -5.20
CA ALA A 103 -3.90 8.48 -4.01
C ALA A 103 -2.56 9.16 -3.69
N PHE A 104 -1.46 8.42 -3.78
CA PHE A 104 -0.14 8.90 -3.35
C PHE A 104 0.78 9.29 -4.52
N GLY A 105 0.59 8.72 -5.71
CA GLY A 105 1.47 8.98 -6.86
C GLY A 105 1.38 10.41 -7.42
N LYS A 106 0.24 11.09 -7.25
CA LYS A 106 0.02 12.47 -7.71
C LYS A 106 0.61 13.54 -6.75
N ARG A 107 1.06 13.14 -5.57
CA ARG A 107 1.61 14.06 -4.55
C ARG A 107 3.05 14.50 -4.84
N ARG A 108 3.57 14.20 -6.03
CA ARG A 108 4.97 14.39 -6.45
C ARG A 108 5.52 15.81 -6.33
N GLU A 109 4.67 16.83 -6.43
CA GLU A 109 5.13 18.21 -6.62
C GLU A 109 5.28 19.02 -5.31
N LYS A 110 4.85 18.48 -4.17
CA LYS A 110 4.73 19.26 -2.93
C LYS A 110 5.77 19.00 -1.84
N ILE A 111 6.59 17.96 -2.00
CA ILE A 111 7.51 17.57 -0.92
C ILE A 111 8.94 17.96 -1.30
N GLN A 112 9.42 19.11 -0.77
CA GLN A 112 10.82 19.52 -0.94
C GLN A 112 11.78 18.45 -0.41
N HIS A 113 12.89 18.23 -1.13
CA HIS A 113 13.94 17.27 -0.76
C HIS A 113 13.55 15.80 -0.69
N PHE A 114 12.42 15.41 -1.29
CA PHE A 114 12.00 14.04 -1.44
C PHE A 114 12.01 13.65 -2.91
N ASP A 115 12.65 12.53 -3.24
CA ASP A 115 12.61 11.95 -4.60
C ASP A 115 11.48 10.91 -4.71
N PRO A 116 10.31 11.30 -5.22
CA PRO A 116 9.20 10.36 -5.37
C PRO A 116 9.52 9.20 -6.31
N LEU A 117 10.38 9.43 -7.30
CA LEU A 117 10.73 8.38 -8.27
C LEU A 117 11.59 7.29 -7.60
N ALA A 118 12.58 7.70 -6.80
CA ALA A 118 13.40 6.77 -6.02
C ALA A 118 12.54 5.99 -5.03
N PHE A 119 11.64 6.67 -4.30
CA PHE A 119 10.72 6.05 -3.37
C PHE A 119 9.84 4.98 -4.05
N TRP A 120 9.17 5.33 -5.15
CA TRP A 120 8.29 4.38 -5.83
C TRP A 120 9.05 3.24 -6.52
N LYS A 121 10.27 3.49 -7.00
CA LYS A 121 11.15 2.42 -7.48
C LYS A 121 11.45 1.43 -6.36
N HIS A 122 11.89 1.92 -5.19
CA HIS A 122 12.15 1.09 -4.02
C HIS A 122 10.90 0.27 -3.63
N ALA A 123 9.76 0.91 -3.46
CA ALA A 123 8.50 0.25 -3.11
C ALA A 123 8.11 -0.86 -4.10
N VAL A 124 8.21 -0.60 -5.41
CA VAL A 124 7.93 -1.60 -6.46
C VAL A 124 8.92 -2.76 -6.41
N PHE A 125 10.23 -2.48 -6.27
CA PHE A 125 11.23 -3.54 -6.18
C PHE A 125 11.05 -4.40 -4.93
N THR A 126 10.74 -3.78 -3.79
CA THR A 126 10.43 -4.51 -2.55
C THR A 126 9.19 -5.38 -2.73
N GLY A 127 8.13 -4.86 -3.34
CA GLY A 127 6.93 -5.63 -3.65
C GLY A 127 7.21 -6.83 -4.58
N VAL A 128 8.01 -6.63 -5.63
CA VAL A 128 8.40 -7.73 -6.55
C VAL A 128 9.23 -8.78 -5.82
N ALA A 129 10.19 -8.36 -4.99
CA ALA A 129 11.00 -9.28 -4.20
C ALA A 129 10.15 -10.08 -3.21
N ALA A 130 9.27 -9.41 -2.45
CA ALA A 130 8.35 -10.05 -1.50
C ALA A 130 7.47 -11.09 -2.18
N ARG A 131 6.86 -10.76 -3.32
CA ARG A 131 6.06 -11.67 -4.12
C ARG A 131 6.84 -12.90 -4.59
N THR A 132 8.05 -12.67 -5.09
CA THR A 132 8.92 -13.74 -5.60
C THR A 132 9.30 -14.70 -4.48
N LEU A 133 9.68 -14.17 -3.31
CA LEU A 133 10.02 -14.97 -2.13
C LEU A 133 8.81 -15.74 -1.60
N ALA A 134 7.64 -15.11 -1.52
CA ALA A 134 6.41 -15.77 -1.08
C ALA A 134 6.00 -16.91 -2.04
N GLY A 135 6.17 -16.71 -3.35
CA GLY A 135 5.88 -17.76 -4.34
C GLY A 135 6.91 -18.90 -4.40
N ALA A 136 8.14 -18.66 -3.96
CA ALA A 136 9.23 -19.63 -4.02
C ALA A 136 9.46 -20.40 -2.71
N SER A 137 8.90 -19.94 -1.60
CA SER A 137 9.20 -20.47 -0.27
C SER A 137 7.99 -21.17 0.38
N SER A 138 8.17 -22.39 0.83
CA SER A 138 7.15 -23.10 1.63
C SER A 138 6.93 -22.48 3.02
N VAL A 139 7.85 -21.65 3.50
CA VAL A 139 7.69 -20.92 4.77
C VAL A 139 6.52 -19.94 4.72
N PHE A 140 6.21 -19.44 3.55
CA PHE A 140 5.11 -18.50 3.29
C PHE A 140 3.94 -19.16 2.55
N ALA A 141 3.73 -20.48 2.73
CA ALA A 141 2.70 -21.22 1.99
C ALA A 141 1.27 -20.66 2.18
N ASP A 142 1.00 -20.05 3.34
CA ASP A 142 -0.29 -19.45 3.66
C ASP A 142 -0.44 -18.01 3.14
N MET A 143 0.65 -17.38 2.64
CA MET A 143 0.63 -16.02 2.11
C MET A 143 0.47 -16.04 0.59
N HIS A 144 -0.60 -15.44 0.09
CA HIS A 144 -0.75 -15.31 -1.35
C HIS A 144 0.31 -14.33 -1.90
N PRO A 145 1.06 -14.68 -2.97
CA PRO A 145 2.14 -13.84 -3.49
C PRO A 145 1.75 -12.40 -3.80
N GLU A 146 0.50 -12.16 -4.22
CA GLU A 146 -0.01 -10.81 -4.48
C GLU A 146 -0.22 -10.00 -3.19
N ASP A 147 -0.51 -10.63 -2.06
CA ASP A 147 -0.61 -9.93 -0.76
C ASP A 147 0.79 -9.52 -0.30
N ALA A 148 1.78 -10.42 -0.44
CA ALA A 148 3.18 -10.08 -0.21
C ALA A 148 3.65 -8.90 -1.10
N TYR A 149 3.22 -8.84 -2.36
CA TYR A 149 3.49 -7.70 -3.24
C TYR A 149 2.91 -6.40 -2.68
N ILE A 150 1.63 -6.41 -2.26
CA ILE A 150 0.96 -5.22 -1.74
C ILE A 150 1.63 -4.77 -0.43
N ALA A 151 1.93 -5.71 0.47
CA ALA A 151 2.65 -5.43 1.71
C ALA A 151 4.01 -4.77 1.43
N GLY A 152 4.80 -5.35 0.50
CA GLY A 152 6.07 -4.76 0.08
C GLY A 152 5.95 -3.41 -0.61
N LEU A 153 4.85 -3.16 -1.33
CA LEU A 153 4.57 -1.87 -1.96
C LEU A 153 4.24 -0.79 -0.92
N LEU A 154 3.59 -1.16 0.17
CA LEU A 154 3.08 -0.25 1.19
C LEU A 154 3.98 -0.11 2.41
N HIS A 155 5.02 -0.95 2.57
CA HIS A 155 5.82 -1.03 3.79
C HIS A 155 6.37 0.33 4.27
N ASP A 156 6.69 1.22 3.35
CA ASP A 156 7.27 2.54 3.58
C ASP A 156 6.26 3.70 3.42
N ILE A 157 4.96 3.42 3.24
CA ILE A 157 3.96 4.47 2.95
C ILE A 157 3.91 5.56 4.03
N GLY A 158 4.23 5.20 5.27
CA GLY A 158 4.32 6.14 6.38
C GLY A 158 5.38 7.22 6.16
N LYS A 159 6.45 6.94 5.41
CA LYS A 159 7.47 7.95 5.06
C LYS A 159 6.88 9.09 4.24
N ILE A 160 5.98 8.78 3.28
CA ILE A 160 5.29 9.84 2.51
C ILE A 160 4.47 10.73 3.43
N ILE A 161 3.76 10.13 4.38
CA ILE A 161 2.92 10.86 5.33
C ILE A 161 3.77 11.75 6.24
N LEU A 162 4.86 11.21 6.78
CA LEU A 162 5.81 11.97 7.62
C LEU A 162 6.46 13.11 6.84
N MET A 163 6.86 12.87 5.60
CA MET A 163 7.38 13.91 4.71
C MET A 163 6.33 14.98 4.40
N GLU A 164 5.07 14.63 4.23
CA GLU A 164 4.01 15.58 3.92
C GLU A 164 3.62 16.44 5.13
N LYS A 165 3.55 15.84 6.31
CA LYS A 165 3.00 16.46 7.52
C LYS A 165 4.06 17.05 8.45
N ALA A 166 5.28 16.53 8.41
CA ALA A 166 6.35 16.88 9.34
C ALA A 166 7.72 17.06 8.63
N ALA A 167 7.74 17.49 7.37
CA ALA A 167 8.93 17.51 6.52
C ALA A 167 10.21 18.05 7.19
N PRO A 168 10.25 19.24 7.82
CA PRO A 168 11.50 19.76 8.40
C PRO A 168 12.06 18.84 9.49
N ARG A 169 11.20 18.34 10.38
CA ARG A 169 11.58 17.45 11.47
C ARG A 169 12.01 16.08 10.95
N TYR A 170 11.23 15.51 10.02
CA TYR A 170 11.50 14.19 9.46
C TYR A 170 12.81 14.18 8.65
N LEU A 171 13.06 15.21 7.84
CA LEU A 171 14.33 15.37 7.13
C LEU A 171 15.54 15.49 8.07
N ALA A 172 15.38 16.20 9.20
CA ALA A 172 16.44 16.27 10.20
C ALA A 172 16.75 14.89 10.79
N MET A 173 15.73 14.08 11.05
CA MET A 173 15.87 12.71 11.53
C MET A 173 16.56 11.80 10.51
N LEU A 174 16.18 11.86 9.24
CA LEU A 174 16.83 11.09 8.17
C LEU A 174 18.32 11.44 8.06
N ARG A 175 18.67 12.74 8.16
CA ARG A 175 20.09 13.17 8.20
C ARG A 175 20.82 12.63 9.42
N LYS A 176 20.19 12.65 10.59
CA LYS A 176 20.74 12.10 11.84
C LYS A 176 21.01 10.59 11.70
N SER A 177 20.07 9.83 11.12
CA SER A 177 20.22 8.41 10.83
C SER A 177 21.47 8.15 9.96
N VAL A 178 21.59 8.85 8.84
CA VAL A 178 22.73 8.73 7.91
C VAL A 178 24.04 9.12 8.60
N GLN A 179 24.09 10.24 9.33
CA GLN A 179 25.31 10.71 10.01
C GLN A 179 25.77 9.76 11.10
N GLN A 180 24.85 9.09 11.78
CA GLN A 180 25.15 8.16 12.87
C GLN A 180 25.33 6.71 12.39
N GLY A 181 25.02 6.40 11.11
CA GLY A 181 25.00 5.05 10.59
C GLY A 181 23.99 4.14 11.31
N ARG A 182 22.88 4.71 11.78
CA ARG A 182 21.82 4.01 12.52
C ARG A 182 20.60 3.80 11.66
N PRO A 183 19.83 2.71 11.89
CA PRO A 183 18.55 2.50 11.22
C PRO A 183 17.59 3.70 11.43
N GLU A 184 16.86 4.06 10.37
CA GLU A 184 15.86 5.15 10.43
C GLU A 184 14.82 4.91 11.54
N THR A 185 14.35 3.67 11.67
CA THR A 185 13.36 3.27 12.68
C THR A 185 13.80 3.50 14.12
N GLU A 186 15.11 3.34 14.41
CA GLU A 186 15.64 3.64 15.75
C GLU A 186 15.58 5.14 16.04
N VAL A 187 16.03 5.96 15.07
CA VAL A 187 16.03 7.42 15.23
C VAL A 187 14.61 7.96 15.29
N GLU A 188 13.70 7.42 14.49
CA GLU A 188 12.27 7.75 14.53
C GLU A 188 11.66 7.43 15.89
N GLY A 189 11.91 6.24 16.42
CA GLY A 189 11.42 5.82 17.74
C GLY A 189 11.92 6.72 18.87
N GLU A 190 13.18 7.17 18.82
CA GLU A 190 13.75 8.10 19.80
C GLU A 190 13.14 9.50 19.70
N ASP A 191 13.01 10.04 18.50
CA ASP A 191 12.65 11.44 18.27
C ASP A 191 11.13 11.68 18.21
N LEU A 192 10.33 10.68 17.77
CA LEU A 192 8.87 10.77 17.64
C LEU A 192 8.12 9.89 18.65
N GLY A 193 8.75 8.81 19.15
CA GLY A 193 8.09 7.78 19.93
C GLY A 193 7.34 6.74 19.08
N PHE A 194 7.43 6.82 17.76
CA PHE A 194 6.89 5.87 16.78
C PHE A 194 7.70 5.92 15.48
N THR A 195 7.51 4.93 14.62
CA THR A 195 8.23 4.76 13.36
C THR A 195 7.33 5.04 12.15
N HIS A 196 7.93 5.18 10.95
CA HIS A 196 7.14 5.23 9.71
C HIS A 196 6.34 3.95 9.48
N ALA A 197 6.82 2.78 9.95
CA ALA A 197 6.07 1.53 9.88
C ALA A 197 4.80 1.58 10.75
N ASP A 198 4.88 2.19 11.95
CA ASP A 198 3.71 2.42 12.79
C ASP A 198 2.70 3.34 12.12
N VAL A 199 3.16 4.41 11.48
CA VAL A 199 2.30 5.33 10.72
C VAL A 199 1.61 4.59 9.57
N GLY A 200 2.33 3.74 8.84
CA GLY A 200 1.80 2.90 7.78
C GLY A 200 0.74 1.91 8.30
N SER A 201 1.01 1.25 9.41
CA SER A 201 0.08 0.32 10.08
C SER A 201 -1.21 1.03 10.52
N VAL A 202 -1.09 2.20 11.17
CA VAL A 202 -2.25 2.99 11.59
C VAL A 202 -3.07 3.45 10.38
N LEU A 203 -2.42 3.81 9.28
CA LEU A 203 -3.11 4.14 8.03
C LEU A 203 -3.85 2.93 7.46
N ALA A 204 -3.22 1.76 7.45
CA ALA A 204 -3.83 0.52 6.96
C ALA A 204 -5.11 0.18 7.74
N ILE A 205 -5.05 0.27 9.08
CA ILE A 205 -6.21 0.09 9.96
C ILE A 205 -7.30 1.13 9.65
N LYS A 206 -6.92 2.41 9.58
CA LYS A 206 -7.86 3.52 9.28
C LYS A 206 -8.55 3.35 7.93
N TRP A 207 -7.86 2.75 6.97
CA TRP A 207 -8.38 2.48 5.64
C TRP A 207 -9.00 1.09 5.50
N SER A 208 -9.15 0.35 6.61
CA SER A 208 -9.71 -1.01 6.63
C SER A 208 -9.12 -1.90 5.54
N LEU A 209 -7.80 -1.82 5.39
CA LEU A 209 -7.09 -2.74 4.49
C LEU A 209 -7.16 -4.16 5.08
N PRO A 210 -7.04 -5.21 4.25
CA PRO A 210 -7.02 -6.59 4.72
C PRO A 210 -5.98 -6.82 5.83
N GLU A 211 -6.31 -7.60 6.86
CA GLU A 211 -5.45 -7.85 8.03
C GLU A 211 -4.16 -8.62 7.68
N ASP A 212 -4.17 -9.30 6.56
CA ASP A 212 -3.04 -10.07 6.01
C ASP A 212 -2.06 -9.21 5.18
N LEU A 213 -2.26 -7.88 5.17
CA LEU A 213 -1.36 -6.87 4.62
C LEU A 213 -0.62 -6.11 5.72
#